data_251db729caf12f16945eb26df01a51c4
#
_entry.id   251db729caf12f16945eb26df01a51c4
#
_cell.length_a   1.000
_cell.length_b   1.000
_cell.length_c   1.000
_cell.angle_alpha   90.00
_cell.angle_beta   90.00
_cell.angle_gamma   90.00
#
_symmetry.space_group_name_H-M   'P 1'
#
loop_
_entity.id
_entity.type
_entity.pdbx_description
1 polymer ?
#
loop_
_entity_poly.entity_id
_entity_poly.type
_entity_poly.pdbx_seq_one_letter_code
_entity_poly.pdbx_strand_id
1 'polypeptide(L)'
;PQTENMDARDFYRQNTIRIIRVDENGNVTFAVGGYMNRGSHEGDNGIALYYYDAGSNMVSELAFLQSDGNTERIQLDMEDCLYLTQNDKTCYVFLSGVLYAVDMSTGGVKEVQTGIANECYAGSESGRYFAWLKEGKVYGSSELEEIDLESGETRVYSCGQDEYLRPLSFMKEDLVYGIAKQGDVQVPHGGNGIFPMYQLQIVDADGNSVKTYQSEGIYVRDVRKTGNMLMLSRVTKKDSGYEDAPADQIVSSDTAADVELGIATQVDDRKRTEVLLRVGGTISFEKADTAASRLVTGTSKTAVIPMNPDMQELYYVYASGGLTAMYTYPNDAIVKADSVFGVVINQSQDYVWVRGDKVDQVEIPMKKIPEAVRSGTTDVSQLQIGIGKQVVDLSGCTLDEVLYFVSHGRPVIAQTAEGVKIIVGYDKYNTYLMNPGDAEWTYFGMQDSTDLFAAAGNIFYSYLDSAA
;
A
#
# COMPACT_ATOMS: atom_id res chain seq x y z
N PRO A 1 21.31 -22.24 -8.53
CA PRO A 1 22.09 -23.21 -7.78
C PRO A 1 22.56 -22.56 -6.50
N GLN A 2 22.16 -23.14 -5.37
CA GLN A 2 22.69 -22.72 -4.08
C GLN A 2 24.19 -23.02 -4.08
N THR A 3 25.00 -22.00 -3.95
CA THR A 3 26.42 -22.18 -3.73
C THR A 3 26.63 -22.56 -2.26
N GLU A 4 27.59 -23.45 -1.97
CA GLU A 4 27.90 -23.94 -0.63
C GLU A 4 28.32 -22.85 0.38
N ASN A 5 28.42 -21.60 -0.04
CA ASN A 5 28.83 -20.42 0.73
C ASN A 5 27.72 -19.37 0.87
N MET A 6 26.45 -19.76 1.00
CA MET A 6 25.38 -18.79 1.28
C MET A 6 25.58 -18.16 2.66
N ASP A 7 25.74 -16.85 2.69
CA ASP A 7 25.75 -16.03 3.90
C ASP A 7 24.34 -15.98 4.50
N ALA A 8 24.21 -15.78 5.81
CA ALA A 8 22.92 -15.57 6.46
C ALA A 8 22.12 -14.43 5.83
N ARG A 9 22.78 -13.44 5.25
CA ARG A 9 22.20 -12.33 4.49
C ARG A 9 21.45 -12.77 3.22
N ASP A 10 21.78 -13.92 2.66
CA ASP A 10 21.12 -14.46 1.46
C ASP A 10 19.73 -15.06 1.74
N PHE A 11 19.40 -15.30 3.00
CA PHE A 11 18.10 -15.83 3.40
C PHE A 11 17.02 -14.76 3.50
N TYR A 12 17.40 -13.50 3.64
CA TYR A 12 16.47 -12.38 3.72
C TYR A 12 16.26 -11.78 2.33
N ARG A 13 15.04 -11.87 1.81
CA ARG A 13 14.63 -11.22 0.55
C ARG A 13 14.45 -9.72 0.77
N GLN A 14 15.55 -9.03 0.94
CA GLN A 14 15.58 -7.59 1.18
C GLN A 14 15.69 -6.78 -0.12
N ASN A 15 15.64 -7.44 -1.27
CA ASN A 15 15.65 -6.80 -2.56
C ASN A 15 14.79 -7.56 -3.56
N THR A 16 14.33 -6.84 -4.58
CA THR A 16 13.62 -7.41 -5.72
C THR A 16 14.34 -7.02 -7.01
N ILE A 17 14.21 -7.85 -8.03
CA ILE A 17 14.80 -7.60 -9.36
C ILE A 17 13.66 -7.47 -10.35
N ARG A 18 13.66 -6.37 -11.12
CA ARG A 18 12.75 -6.16 -12.25
C ARG A 18 13.53 -6.04 -13.54
N ILE A 19 13.23 -6.92 -14.50
CA ILE A 19 13.76 -6.83 -15.86
C ILE A 19 12.95 -5.75 -16.58
N ILE A 20 13.66 -4.74 -17.11
CA ILE A 20 13.04 -3.61 -17.81
C ILE A 20 12.99 -3.91 -19.30
N ARG A 21 14.10 -4.38 -19.86
CA ARG A 21 14.22 -4.66 -21.30
C ARG A 21 15.25 -5.76 -21.58
N VAL A 22 14.96 -6.56 -22.59
CA VAL A 22 15.93 -7.45 -23.24
C VAL A 22 15.96 -7.08 -24.71
N ASP A 23 17.15 -6.84 -25.27
CA ASP A 23 17.32 -6.56 -26.69
C ASP A 23 17.56 -7.84 -27.53
N GLU A 24 17.61 -7.66 -28.84
CA GLU A 24 17.83 -8.76 -29.81
C GLU A 24 19.20 -9.46 -29.66
N ASN A 25 20.17 -8.81 -29.04
CA ASN A 25 21.51 -9.34 -28.77
C ASN A 25 21.61 -10.06 -27.44
N GLY A 26 20.52 -10.09 -26.65
CA GLY A 26 20.47 -10.70 -25.32
C GLY A 26 21.03 -9.79 -24.22
N ASN A 27 21.25 -8.50 -24.50
CA ASN A 27 21.57 -7.54 -23.45
C ASN A 27 20.34 -7.25 -22.61
N VAL A 28 20.54 -7.00 -21.32
CA VAL A 28 19.44 -6.83 -20.37
C VAL A 28 19.60 -5.53 -19.58
N THR A 29 18.58 -4.69 -19.60
CA THR A 29 18.45 -3.58 -18.65
C THR A 29 17.51 -4.03 -17.53
N PHE A 30 17.96 -3.89 -16.28
CA PHE A 30 17.19 -4.31 -15.12
C PHE A 30 17.44 -3.39 -13.92
N ALA A 31 16.51 -3.43 -12.97
CA ALA A 31 16.60 -2.74 -11.71
C ALA A 31 16.68 -3.72 -10.54
N VAL A 32 17.35 -3.29 -9.48
CA VAL A 32 17.35 -3.97 -8.17
C VAL A 32 16.89 -2.95 -7.13
N GLY A 33 15.78 -3.21 -6.46
CA GLY A 33 15.21 -2.31 -5.46
C GLY A 33 15.18 -2.94 -4.07
N GLY A 34 15.44 -2.13 -3.04
CA GLY A 34 15.42 -2.52 -1.65
C GLY A 34 16.75 -2.28 -0.92
N TYR A 35 17.01 -3.08 0.11
CA TYR A 35 18.25 -2.98 0.88
C TYR A 35 19.42 -3.66 0.15
N MET A 36 20.51 -2.91 -0.03
CA MET A 36 21.72 -3.41 -0.69
C MET A 36 22.59 -4.12 0.35
N ASN A 37 22.53 -5.45 0.34
CA ASN A 37 23.24 -6.27 1.31
C ASN A 37 24.70 -6.59 0.92
N ARG A 38 25.16 -6.10 -0.24
CA ARG A 38 26.50 -6.33 -0.79
C ARG A 38 26.93 -5.24 -1.77
N GLY A 39 28.22 -5.12 -1.99
CA GLY A 39 28.81 -4.29 -3.05
C GLY A 39 29.09 -2.87 -2.58
N SER A 40 29.16 -1.94 -3.55
CA SER A 40 29.51 -0.53 -3.29
C SER A 40 28.45 0.25 -2.51
N HIS A 41 27.21 -0.24 -2.51
CA HIS A 41 26.08 0.35 -1.82
C HIS A 41 25.64 -0.48 -0.59
N GLU A 42 26.53 -1.36 -0.08
CA GLU A 42 26.21 -2.18 1.11
C GLU A 42 25.82 -1.30 2.29
N GLY A 43 24.62 -1.54 2.84
CA GLY A 43 24.07 -0.77 3.96
C GLY A 43 23.04 0.27 3.54
N ASP A 44 22.90 0.57 2.24
CA ASP A 44 21.96 1.55 1.71
C ASP A 44 20.65 0.89 1.26
N ASN A 45 19.56 1.63 1.33
CA ASN A 45 18.32 1.34 0.64
C ASN A 45 18.23 2.16 -0.65
N GLY A 46 17.62 1.59 -1.69
CA GLY A 46 17.45 2.33 -2.94
C GLY A 46 17.10 1.46 -4.13
N ILE A 47 17.19 2.05 -5.31
CA ILE A 47 16.98 1.40 -6.60
C ILE A 47 18.27 1.56 -7.43
N ALA A 48 18.89 0.43 -7.77
CA ALA A 48 20.05 0.38 -8.66
C ALA A 48 19.58 -0.02 -10.07
N LEU A 49 19.98 0.74 -11.07
CA LEU A 49 19.75 0.45 -12.50
C LEU A 49 21.00 -0.16 -13.10
N TYR A 50 20.86 -1.30 -13.75
CA TYR A 50 21.96 -2.07 -14.32
C TYR A 50 21.74 -2.36 -15.80
N TYR A 51 22.85 -2.49 -16.51
CA TYR A 51 22.90 -3.00 -17.88
C TYR A 51 23.84 -4.21 -17.94
N TYR A 52 23.31 -5.33 -18.44
CA TYR A 52 24.08 -6.52 -18.75
C TYR A 52 24.40 -6.56 -20.25
N ASP A 53 25.67 -6.64 -20.60
CA ASP A 53 26.17 -6.84 -21.96
C ASP A 53 26.46 -8.32 -22.15
N ALA A 54 25.68 -8.99 -23.00
CA ALA A 54 25.81 -10.41 -23.29
C ALA A 54 27.12 -10.73 -24.04
N GLY A 55 27.61 -9.80 -24.89
CA GLY A 55 28.82 -10.00 -25.67
C GLY A 55 30.08 -10.05 -24.80
N SER A 56 30.17 -9.22 -23.78
CA SER A 56 31.32 -9.17 -22.87
C SER A 56 31.08 -9.94 -21.57
N ASN A 57 29.86 -10.42 -21.32
CA ASN A 57 29.41 -11.00 -20.05
C ASN A 57 29.67 -10.08 -18.85
N MET A 58 29.37 -8.79 -19.01
CA MET A 58 29.62 -7.76 -17.99
C MET A 58 28.31 -7.10 -17.57
N VAL A 59 28.20 -6.80 -16.27
CA VAL A 59 27.13 -5.96 -15.71
C VAL A 59 27.70 -4.61 -15.34
N SER A 60 27.11 -3.55 -15.87
CA SER A 60 27.46 -2.16 -15.55
C SER A 60 26.35 -1.51 -14.76
N GLU A 61 26.68 -0.83 -13.68
CA GLU A 61 25.75 0.02 -12.97
C GLU A 61 25.57 1.34 -13.74
N LEU A 62 24.33 1.69 -14.03
CA LEU A 62 23.96 2.90 -14.76
C LEU A 62 23.64 4.06 -13.82
N ALA A 63 22.90 3.78 -12.74
CA ALA A 63 22.56 4.74 -11.71
C ALA A 63 22.19 4.03 -10.42
N PHE A 64 22.35 4.71 -9.29
CA PHE A 64 21.81 4.30 -8.00
C PHE A 64 21.03 5.47 -7.36
N LEU A 65 19.76 5.24 -7.10
CA LEU A 65 18.87 6.16 -6.42
C LEU A 65 18.80 5.73 -4.95
N GLN A 66 19.63 6.33 -4.12
CA GLN A 66 19.65 6.06 -2.67
C GLN A 66 18.44 6.72 -2.03
N SER A 67 17.74 5.99 -1.16
CA SER A 67 16.57 6.47 -0.44
C SER A 67 16.64 6.08 1.03
N ASP A 68 16.19 6.96 1.91
CA ASP A 68 16.00 6.68 3.34
C ASP A 68 14.68 5.92 3.62
N GLY A 69 13.87 5.65 2.57
CA GLY A 69 12.66 4.84 2.66
C GLY A 69 12.96 3.39 3.07
N ASN A 70 11.98 2.73 3.69
CA ASN A 70 12.15 1.31 4.01
C ASN A 70 12.11 0.43 2.75
N THR A 71 12.64 -0.77 2.88
CA THR A 71 12.80 -1.73 1.79
C THR A 71 11.47 -2.06 1.10
N GLU A 72 10.43 -2.28 1.89
CA GLU A 72 9.11 -2.67 1.39
C GLU A 72 8.48 -1.58 0.55
N ARG A 73 8.60 -0.32 1.00
CA ARG A 73 8.12 0.82 0.23
C ARG A 73 8.84 0.96 -1.10
N ILE A 74 10.16 0.85 -1.09
CA ILE A 74 10.98 0.94 -2.31
C ILE A 74 10.59 -0.15 -3.31
N GLN A 75 10.34 -1.37 -2.85
CA GLN A 75 9.95 -2.49 -3.70
C GLN A 75 8.60 -2.24 -4.36
N LEU A 76 7.60 -1.78 -3.60
CA LEU A 76 6.28 -1.47 -4.12
C LEU A 76 6.30 -0.29 -5.09
N ASP A 77 6.95 0.80 -4.73
CA ASP A 77 7.08 1.97 -5.59
C ASP A 77 7.73 1.61 -6.94
N MET A 78 8.72 0.71 -6.93
CA MET A 78 9.35 0.20 -8.14
C MET A 78 8.40 -0.68 -8.97
N GLU A 79 7.48 -1.41 -8.33
CA GLU A 79 6.45 -2.18 -9.03
C GLU A 79 5.40 -1.27 -9.68
N ASP A 80 5.07 -0.14 -9.04
CA ASP A 80 4.05 0.78 -9.52
C ASP A 80 4.49 1.57 -10.76
N CYS A 81 5.75 2.00 -10.83
CA CYS A 81 6.27 2.66 -12.02
C CYS A 81 7.78 2.49 -12.17
N LEU A 82 8.15 1.75 -13.19
CA LEU A 82 9.53 1.63 -13.69
C LEU A 82 9.47 1.50 -15.22
N TYR A 83 9.80 2.57 -15.94
CA TYR A 83 9.69 2.61 -17.40
C TYR A 83 10.95 3.16 -18.05
N LEU A 84 11.50 2.42 -19.02
CA LEU A 84 12.60 2.85 -19.86
C LEU A 84 12.07 3.25 -21.24
N THR A 85 12.32 4.49 -21.67
CA THR A 85 11.94 4.97 -23.00
C THR A 85 12.54 4.11 -24.11
N GLN A 86 11.88 4.04 -25.26
CA GLN A 86 12.31 3.17 -26.37
C GLN A 86 13.70 3.52 -26.91
N ASN A 87 14.12 4.77 -26.75
CA ASN A 87 15.45 5.24 -27.16
C ASN A 87 16.55 4.99 -26.11
N ASP A 88 16.25 4.30 -25.03
CA ASP A 88 17.16 3.97 -23.91
C ASP A 88 17.81 5.17 -23.20
N LYS A 89 17.25 6.37 -23.35
CA LYS A 89 17.87 7.58 -22.79
C LYS A 89 17.36 7.94 -21.41
N THR A 90 16.09 7.66 -21.12
CA THR A 90 15.46 8.05 -19.86
C THR A 90 14.78 6.86 -19.22
N CYS A 91 15.07 6.62 -17.96
CA CYS A 91 14.33 5.68 -17.13
C CYS A 91 13.49 6.46 -16.11
N TYR A 92 12.18 6.25 -16.15
CA TYR A 92 11.28 6.81 -15.14
C TYR A 92 11.13 5.85 -13.99
N VAL A 93 11.18 6.39 -12.79
CA VAL A 93 11.09 5.62 -11.53
C VAL A 93 10.20 6.38 -10.56
N PHE A 94 9.17 5.71 -10.06
CA PHE A 94 8.40 6.23 -8.92
C PHE A 94 9.05 5.79 -7.61
N LEU A 95 9.25 6.74 -6.71
CA LEU A 95 9.87 6.46 -5.41
C LEU A 95 9.43 7.50 -4.37
N SER A 96 8.87 7.04 -3.26
CA SER A 96 8.52 7.87 -2.11
C SER A 96 7.64 9.10 -2.45
N GLY A 97 6.63 8.90 -3.30
CA GLY A 97 5.68 9.96 -3.68
C GLY A 97 6.20 10.93 -4.74
N VAL A 98 7.30 10.60 -5.39
CA VAL A 98 7.89 11.41 -6.47
C VAL A 98 8.17 10.55 -7.70
N LEU A 99 7.77 11.03 -8.86
CA LEU A 99 8.13 10.45 -10.13
C LEU A 99 9.44 11.09 -10.61
N TYR A 100 10.47 10.31 -10.79
CA TYR A 100 11.80 10.72 -11.25
C TYR A 100 12.06 10.32 -12.70
N ALA A 101 12.79 11.16 -13.43
CA ALA A 101 13.41 10.83 -14.72
C ALA A 101 14.92 10.73 -14.51
N VAL A 102 15.48 9.56 -14.83
CA VAL A 102 16.91 9.25 -14.75
C VAL A 102 17.50 9.26 -16.15
N ASP A 103 18.49 10.11 -16.39
CA ASP A 103 19.28 10.09 -17.62
C ASP A 103 20.24 8.89 -17.60
N MET A 104 20.01 7.92 -18.47
CA MET A 104 20.75 6.65 -18.50
C MET A 104 22.21 6.81 -18.89
N SER A 105 22.57 7.93 -19.55
CA SER A 105 23.95 8.19 -19.98
C SER A 105 24.80 8.83 -18.88
N THR A 106 24.19 9.72 -18.09
CA THR A 106 24.88 10.51 -17.07
C THR A 106 24.59 10.04 -15.63
N GLY A 107 23.49 9.30 -15.42
CA GLY A 107 22.94 9.00 -14.09
C GLY A 107 22.30 10.21 -13.41
N GLY A 108 22.10 11.31 -14.15
CA GLY A 108 21.43 12.51 -13.64
C GLY A 108 19.95 12.23 -13.35
N VAL A 109 19.45 12.74 -12.23
CA VAL A 109 18.06 12.54 -11.78
C VAL A 109 17.33 13.88 -11.77
N LYS A 110 16.11 13.89 -12.31
CA LYS A 110 15.21 15.04 -12.34
C LYS A 110 13.84 14.63 -11.80
N GLU A 111 13.28 15.44 -10.93
CA GLU A 111 11.88 15.31 -10.50
C GLU A 111 10.95 15.70 -11.66
N VAL A 112 9.98 14.84 -11.94
CA VAL A 112 8.92 15.06 -12.94
C VAL A 112 7.66 15.53 -12.24
N GLN A 113 7.23 14.81 -11.20
CA GLN A 113 6.08 15.14 -10.38
C GLN A 113 6.37 14.80 -8.92
N THR A 114 6.00 15.70 -8.02
CA THR A 114 6.17 15.56 -6.56
C THR A 114 4.82 15.60 -5.85
N GLY A 115 4.80 15.19 -4.58
CA GLY A 115 3.61 15.27 -3.73
C GLY A 115 2.52 14.25 -4.07
N ILE A 116 2.88 13.14 -4.71
CA ILE A 116 1.95 12.06 -5.03
C ILE A 116 1.72 11.25 -3.74
N ALA A 117 0.55 11.42 -3.14
CA ALA A 117 0.19 10.73 -1.91
C ALA A 117 -0.12 9.25 -2.17
N ASN A 118 0.04 8.42 -1.13
CA ASN A 118 -0.36 7.02 -1.18
C ASN A 118 -1.86 6.89 -1.50
N GLU A 119 -2.25 5.84 -2.22
CA GLU A 119 -3.62 5.60 -2.72
C GLU A 119 -4.16 6.65 -3.70
N CYS A 120 -3.34 7.62 -4.10
CA CYS A 120 -3.71 8.69 -5.03
C CYS A 120 -3.17 8.49 -6.44
N TYR A 121 -2.64 7.31 -6.77
CA TYR A 121 -2.03 7.05 -8.06
C TYR A 121 -2.28 5.62 -8.55
N ALA A 122 -2.00 5.39 -9.82
CA ALA A 122 -1.96 4.08 -10.45
C ALA A 122 -0.95 4.08 -11.59
N GLY A 123 -0.28 2.95 -11.80
CA GLY A 123 0.63 2.71 -12.93
C GLY A 123 0.09 1.65 -13.90
N SER A 124 0.42 1.78 -15.20
CA SER A 124 0.06 0.77 -16.19
C SER A 124 0.97 -0.47 -16.09
N GLU A 125 0.54 -1.59 -16.68
CA GLU A 125 1.30 -2.85 -16.63
C GLU A 125 2.68 -2.74 -17.27
N SER A 126 2.80 -1.98 -18.35
CA SER A 126 4.10 -1.70 -19.00
C SER A 126 4.93 -0.69 -18.21
N GLY A 127 4.33 0.03 -17.26
CA GLY A 127 4.90 1.19 -16.59
C GLY A 127 4.92 2.47 -17.43
N ARG A 128 4.41 2.44 -18.70
CA ARG A 128 4.44 3.59 -19.61
C ARG A 128 3.50 4.71 -19.20
N TYR A 129 2.32 4.38 -18.73
CA TYR A 129 1.33 5.36 -18.27
C TYR A 129 1.28 5.38 -16.76
N PHE A 130 1.25 6.60 -16.21
CA PHE A 130 1.16 6.81 -14.77
C PHE A 130 0.15 7.91 -14.49
N ALA A 131 -0.80 7.66 -13.59
CA ALA A 131 -1.89 8.58 -13.29
C ALA A 131 -1.94 8.90 -11.80
N TRP A 132 -2.23 10.17 -11.44
CA TRP A 132 -2.31 10.60 -10.03
C TRP A 132 -3.38 11.66 -9.81
N LEU A 133 -3.89 11.73 -8.57
CA LEU A 133 -4.80 12.79 -8.12
C LEU A 133 -4.02 14.09 -7.94
N LYS A 134 -4.44 15.14 -8.63
CA LYS A 134 -3.72 16.41 -8.65
C LYS A 134 -3.70 17.11 -7.29
N GLU A 135 -4.78 17.01 -6.52
CA GLU A 135 -4.89 17.58 -5.18
C GLU A 135 -4.30 16.67 -4.08
N GLY A 136 -3.89 15.44 -4.42
CA GLY A 136 -3.31 14.47 -3.50
C GLY A 136 -4.25 14.04 -2.36
N LYS A 137 -5.57 14.06 -2.58
CA LYS A 137 -6.57 13.74 -1.57
C LYS A 137 -7.47 12.60 -2.04
N VAL A 138 -7.33 11.43 -1.43
CA VAL A 138 -8.12 10.22 -1.75
C VAL A 138 -9.63 10.47 -1.73
N TYR A 139 -10.10 11.30 -0.80
CA TYR A 139 -11.54 11.57 -0.59
C TYR A 139 -11.96 12.99 -0.98
N GLY A 140 -11.16 13.69 -1.77
CA GLY A 140 -11.45 15.10 -2.02
C GLY A 140 -10.84 15.68 -3.27
N SER A 141 -10.43 14.85 -4.23
CA SER A 141 -9.85 15.32 -5.49
C SER A 141 -10.87 15.32 -6.62
N SER A 142 -10.84 16.37 -7.43
CA SER A 142 -11.72 16.57 -8.58
C SER A 142 -11.00 16.47 -9.92
N GLU A 143 -9.66 16.39 -9.91
CA GLU A 143 -8.83 16.24 -11.09
C GLU A 143 -7.85 15.07 -10.94
N LEU A 144 -7.75 14.29 -12.02
CA LEU A 144 -6.82 13.19 -12.21
C LEU A 144 -5.94 13.52 -13.41
N GLU A 145 -4.64 13.47 -13.24
CA GLU A 145 -3.66 13.70 -14.29
C GLU A 145 -2.98 12.39 -14.66
N GLU A 146 -2.81 12.13 -15.96
CA GLU A 146 -2.13 10.97 -16.53
C GLU A 146 -0.99 11.45 -17.41
N ILE A 147 0.16 10.79 -17.33
CA ILE A 147 1.32 11.04 -18.21
C ILE A 147 1.65 9.79 -19.03
N ASP A 148 1.91 9.99 -20.33
CA ASP A 148 2.62 9.02 -21.18
C ASP A 148 4.13 9.26 -21.04
N LEU A 149 4.83 8.37 -20.39
CA LEU A 149 6.26 8.48 -20.10
C LEU A 149 7.14 8.32 -21.35
N GLU A 150 6.60 7.79 -22.46
CA GLU A 150 7.34 7.75 -23.74
C GLU A 150 7.33 9.10 -24.44
N SER A 151 6.17 9.74 -24.53
CA SER A 151 6.03 11.03 -25.23
C SER A 151 6.23 12.23 -24.30
N GLY A 152 5.99 12.08 -22.98
CA GLY A 152 5.92 13.15 -22.01
C GLY A 152 4.62 13.96 -22.06
N GLU A 153 3.64 13.51 -22.86
CA GLU A 153 2.32 14.16 -22.92
C GLU A 153 1.49 13.87 -21.68
N THR A 154 0.79 14.89 -21.20
CA THR A 154 -0.11 14.76 -20.04
C THR A 154 -1.56 14.97 -20.46
N ARG A 155 -2.47 14.24 -19.79
CA ARG A 155 -3.93 14.41 -19.92
C ARG A 155 -4.52 14.68 -18.54
N VAL A 156 -5.59 15.47 -18.52
CA VAL A 156 -6.34 15.76 -17.30
C VAL A 156 -7.76 15.27 -17.47
N TYR A 157 -8.20 14.47 -16.51
CA TYR A 157 -9.59 14.05 -16.38
C TYR A 157 -10.21 14.81 -15.21
N SER A 158 -11.40 15.35 -15.42
CA SER A 158 -12.15 16.09 -14.39
C SER A 158 -13.56 15.55 -14.26
N CYS A 159 -14.15 15.69 -13.10
CA CYS A 159 -15.53 15.33 -12.81
C CYS A 159 -16.43 16.56 -12.67
N GLY A 160 -17.71 16.33 -12.39
CA GLY A 160 -18.68 17.40 -12.13
C GLY A 160 -18.38 18.19 -10.85
N GLN A 161 -19.04 19.32 -10.70
CA GLN A 161 -18.79 20.25 -9.59
C GLN A 161 -19.04 19.65 -8.19
N ASP A 162 -19.96 18.67 -8.09
CA ASP A 162 -20.31 17.99 -6.84
C ASP A 162 -19.79 16.53 -6.82
N GLU A 163 -18.63 16.29 -7.43
CA GLU A 163 -18.07 14.96 -7.60
C GLU A 163 -16.59 14.92 -7.23
N TYR A 164 -16.13 13.71 -6.92
CA TYR A 164 -14.72 13.38 -6.72
C TYR A 164 -14.31 12.22 -7.61
N LEU A 165 -13.03 12.18 -7.97
CA LEU A 165 -12.37 11.12 -8.74
C LEU A 165 -11.46 10.29 -7.85
N ARG A 166 -11.26 9.02 -8.24
CA ARG A 166 -10.23 8.14 -7.68
C ARG A 166 -9.63 7.26 -8.78
N PRO A 167 -8.31 7.26 -8.99
CA PRO A 167 -7.63 6.27 -9.82
C PRO A 167 -7.73 4.92 -9.12
N LEU A 168 -7.96 3.84 -9.86
CA LEU A 168 -8.16 2.52 -9.29
C LEU A 168 -7.11 1.52 -9.77
N SER A 169 -6.84 1.52 -11.07
CA SER A 169 -5.91 0.58 -11.69
C SER A 169 -5.73 0.92 -13.17
N PHE A 170 -4.91 0.12 -13.84
CA PHE A 170 -4.91 0.01 -15.29
C PHE A 170 -5.30 -1.41 -15.71
N MET A 171 -6.05 -1.53 -16.81
CA MET A 171 -6.21 -2.77 -17.54
C MET A 171 -5.28 -2.73 -18.74
N LYS A 172 -4.09 -3.32 -18.62
CA LYS A 172 -2.96 -3.07 -19.54
C LYS A 172 -2.60 -1.58 -19.55
N GLU A 173 -2.90 -0.89 -20.66
CA GLU A 173 -2.66 0.54 -20.85
C GLU A 173 -3.91 1.41 -20.66
N ASP A 174 -5.08 0.80 -20.43
CA ASP A 174 -6.32 1.53 -20.25
C ASP A 174 -6.51 1.94 -18.79
N LEU A 175 -6.63 3.24 -18.53
CA LEU A 175 -6.83 3.79 -17.20
C LEU A 175 -8.25 3.51 -16.69
N VAL A 176 -8.33 3.00 -15.47
CA VAL A 176 -9.59 2.76 -14.74
C VAL A 176 -9.70 3.72 -13.57
N TYR A 177 -10.72 4.55 -13.56
CA TYR A 177 -10.99 5.45 -12.44
C TYR A 177 -12.48 5.46 -12.07
N GLY A 178 -12.74 5.79 -10.81
CA GLY A 178 -14.09 5.87 -10.27
C GLY A 178 -14.53 7.30 -10.01
N ILE A 179 -15.86 7.52 -10.07
CA ILE A 179 -16.50 8.81 -9.79
C ILE A 179 -17.51 8.60 -8.67
N ALA A 180 -17.44 9.43 -7.63
CA ALA A 180 -18.36 9.44 -6.51
C ALA A 180 -18.98 10.84 -6.34
N LYS A 181 -20.22 10.90 -5.84
CA LYS A 181 -20.85 12.16 -5.42
C LYS A 181 -20.24 12.61 -4.10
N GLN A 182 -19.87 13.89 -3.97
CA GLN A 182 -19.31 14.45 -2.74
C GLN A 182 -20.17 14.18 -1.51
N GLY A 183 -21.51 14.32 -1.65
CA GLY A 183 -22.45 14.04 -0.56
C GLY A 183 -22.59 12.57 -0.16
N ASP A 184 -22.02 11.65 -0.93
CA ASP A 184 -22.03 10.22 -0.67
C ASP A 184 -20.70 9.75 -0.06
N VAL A 185 -19.61 10.51 -0.26
CA VAL A 185 -18.29 10.22 0.31
C VAL A 185 -18.34 10.48 1.80
N GLN A 186 -17.99 9.47 2.59
CA GLN A 186 -17.90 9.57 4.04
C GLN A 186 -16.43 9.43 4.43
N VAL A 187 -15.90 10.45 5.07
CA VAL A 187 -14.55 10.46 5.63
C VAL A 187 -14.69 10.57 7.13
N PRO A 188 -14.78 9.46 7.86
CA PRO A 188 -14.74 9.48 9.31
C PRO A 188 -13.39 10.06 9.77
N HIS A 189 -13.33 10.56 10.96
CA HIS A 189 -12.06 10.92 11.57
C HIS A 189 -11.18 9.67 11.60
N GLY A 190 -10.00 9.72 10.96
CA GLY A 190 -8.99 8.67 11.04
C GLY A 190 -9.04 7.56 9.98
N GLY A 191 -9.58 7.75 8.80
CA GLY A 191 -9.62 6.73 7.74
C GLY A 191 -10.96 5.99 7.67
N ASN A 192 -11.00 4.76 7.20
CA ASN A 192 -12.24 3.97 6.94
C ASN A 192 -13.31 4.77 6.17
N GLY A 193 -12.84 5.61 5.27
CA GLY A 193 -13.70 6.36 4.39
C GLY A 193 -14.42 5.42 3.43
N ILE A 194 -15.67 5.72 3.16
CA ILE A 194 -16.39 5.09 2.07
C ILE A 194 -16.37 6.06 0.89
N PHE A 195 -15.77 5.60 -0.22
CA PHE A 195 -15.79 6.27 -1.50
C PHE A 195 -16.74 5.52 -2.46
N PRO A 196 -18.05 5.70 -2.36
CA PRO A 196 -19.02 4.91 -3.10
C PRO A 196 -19.13 5.41 -4.52
N MET A 197 -18.39 4.79 -5.43
CA MET A 197 -18.36 5.15 -6.84
C MET A 197 -19.66 4.73 -7.52
N TYR A 198 -20.43 5.69 -7.98
CA TYR A 198 -21.64 5.40 -8.74
C TYR A 198 -21.32 5.04 -10.19
N GLN A 199 -20.12 5.40 -10.66
CA GLN A 199 -19.66 5.17 -12.02
C GLN A 199 -18.16 4.83 -12.03
N LEU A 200 -17.78 3.84 -12.85
CA LEU A 200 -16.41 3.60 -13.25
C LEU A 200 -16.23 3.96 -14.71
N GLN A 201 -15.12 4.58 -15.04
CA GLN A 201 -14.67 4.85 -16.40
C GLN A 201 -13.43 4.03 -16.73
N ILE A 202 -13.40 3.46 -17.92
CA ILE A 202 -12.22 2.87 -18.54
C ILE A 202 -11.95 3.68 -19.80
N VAL A 203 -10.76 4.26 -19.86
CA VAL A 203 -10.32 5.09 -20.98
C VAL A 203 -9.03 4.52 -21.58
N ASP A 204 -8.96 4.54 -22.92
CA ASP A 204 -7.79 4.06 -23.65
C ASP A 204 -6.62 5.04 -23.58
N ALA A 205 -5.49 4.62 -24.13
CA ALA A 205 -4.27 5.41 -24.20
C ALA A 205 -4.43 6.76 -24.95
N ASP A 206 -5.48 6.94 -25.74
CA ASP A 206 -5.82 8.19 -26.43
C ASP A 206 -6.81 9.06 -25.63
N GLY A 207 -7.27 8.57 -24.46
CA GLY A 207 -8.24 9.24 -23.61
C GLY A 207 -9.70 9.04 -24.01
N ASN A 208 -9.99 8.12 -24.94
CA ASN A 208 -11.35 7.83 -25.35
C ASN A 208 -12.01 6.85 -24.36
N SER A 209 -13.30 7.06 -24.07
CA SER A 209 -14.04 6.14 -23.21
C SER A 209 -14.24 4.78 -23.91
N VAL A 210 -13.60 3.75 -23.36
CA VAL A 210 -13.77 2.34 -23.79
C VAL A 210 -15.00 1.74 -23.15
N LYS A 211 -15.20 2.00 -21.85
CA LYS A 211 -16.33 1.45 -21.11
C LYS A 211 -16.71 2.36 -19.95
N THR A 212 -18.01 2.52 -19.78
CA THR A 212 -18.59 3.09 -18.56
C THR A 212 -19.35 1.98 -17.84
N TYR A 213 -19.03 1.75 -16.59
CA TYR A 213 -19.77 0.85 -15.70
C TYR A 213 -20.59 1.69 -14.74
N GLN A 214 -21.89 1.42 -14.71
CA GLN A 214 -22.85 2.05 -13.80
C GLN A 214 -24.02 1.09 -13.56
N SER A 215 -24.52 1.04 -12.34
CA SER A 215 -25.67 0.22 -11.96
C SER A 215 -26.58 1.02 -11.03
N GLU A 216 -27.87 1.05 -11.32
CA GLU A 216 -28.83 1.83 -10.54
C GLU A 216 -28.93 1.34 -9.09
N GLY A 217 -28.75 2.26 -8.13
CA GLY A 217 -28.80 1.96 -6.69
C GLY A 217 -27.66 1.13 -6.15
N ILE A 218 -26.66 0.80 -6.98
CA ILE A 218 -25.48 0.03 -6.60
C ILE A 218 -24.23 0.90 -6.83
N TYR A 219 -23.36 0.91 -5.85
CA TYR A 219 -22.09 1.64 -5.86
C TYR A 219 -20.94 0.67 -5.83
N VAL A 220 -19.82 1.03 -6.42
CA VAL A 220 -18.54 0.29 -6.28
C VAL A 220 -17.76 0.92 -5.14
N ARG A 221 -17.39 0.10 -4.13
CA ARG A 221 -16.59 0.54 -3.00
C ARG A 221 -15.10 0.39 -3.28
N ASP A 222 -14.72 -0.71 -3.94
CA ASP A 222 -13.34 -1.03 -4.24
C ASP A 222 -13.23 -1.88 -5.50
N VAL A 223 -12.06 -1.81 -6.16
CA VAL A 223 -11.75 -2.57 -7.37
C VAL A 223 -10.42 -3.29 -7.16
N ARG A 224 -10.41 -4.60 -7.35
CA ARG A 224 -9.20 -5.41 -7.32
C ARG A 224 -8.94 -6.05 -8.68
N LYS A 225 -7.77 -5.77 -9.24
CA LYS A 225 -7.31 -6.42 -10.46
C LYS A 225 -6.84 -7.85 -10.19
N THR A 226 -7.20 -8.78 -11.05
CA THR A 226 -6.73 -10.16 -11.01
C THR A 226 -6.57 -10.64 -12.46
N GLY A 227 -5.35 -10.64 -12.97
CA GLY A 227 -5.07 -10.91 -14.38
C GLY A 227 -5.81 -9.92 -15.30
N ASN A 228 -6.60 -10.42 -16.24
CA ASN A 228 -7.41 -9.61 -17.16
C ASN A 228 -8.80 -9.23 -16.63
N MET A 229 -9.03 -9.36 -15.31
CA MET A 229 -10.33 -9.06 -14.69
C MET A 229 -10.20 -8.01 -13.61
N LEU A 230 -11.20 -7.13 -13.54
CA LEU A 230 -11.45 -6.26 -12.40
C LEU A 230 -12.58 -6.86 -11.56
N MET A 231 -12.29 -7.20 -10.32
CA MET A 231 -13.27 -7.65 -9.34
C MET A 231 -13.82 -6.42 -8.62
N LEU A 232 -15.13 -6.24 -8.65
CA LEU A 232 -15.82 -5.08 -8.09
C LEU A 232 -16.46 -5.45 -6.74
N SER A 233 -15.99 -4.85 -5.66
CA SER A 233 -16.67 -4.89 -4.36
C SER A 233 -17.77 -3.84 -4.38
N ARG A 234 -19.05 -4.26 -4.25
CA ARG A 234 -20.19 -3.38 -4.42
C ARG A 234 -20.99 -3.20 -3.13
N VAL A 235 -21.63 -2.06 -3.02
CA VAL A 235 -22.49 -1.69 -1.89
C VAL A 235 -23.81 -1.05 -2.35
N THR A 236 -24.83 -1.12 -1.51
CA THR A 236 -26.10 -0.41 -1.67
C THR A 236 -26.24 0.61 -0.55
N LYS A 237 -26.79 1.79 -0.85
CA LYS A 237 -27.03 2.84 0.14
C LYS A 237 -28.31 2.53 0.93
N LYS A 238 -28.25 2.64 2.25
CA LYS A 238 -29.36 2.50 3.19
C LYS A 238 -29.46 3.75 4.08
N ASP A 239 -30.51 3.85 4.85
CA ASP A 239 -30.73 4.98 5.76
C ASP A 239 -29.61 5.08 6.83
N SER A 240 -29.01 3.94 7.22
CA SER A 240 -27.94 3.84 8.22
C SER A 240 -26.54 3.77 7.66
N GLY A 241 -26.35 3.90 6.34
CA GLY A 241 -25.02 3.79 5.71
C GLY A 241 -25.01 2.92 4.46
N TYR A 242 -23.98 2.09 4.29
CA TYR A 242 -23.82 1.22 3.14
C TYR A 242 -23.78 -0.25 3.56
N GLU A 243 -24.48 -1.11 2.83
CA GLU A 243 -24.48 -2.56 3.00
C GLU A 243 -23.85 -3.24 1.78
N ASP A 244 -23.17 -4.36 2.00
CA ASP A 244 -22.55 -5.12 0.92
C ASP A 244 -23.59 -5.63 -0.08
N ALA A 245 -23.27 -5.50 -1.36
CA ALA A 245 -24.04 -6.03 -2.48
C ALA A 245 -23.25 -7.17 -3.16
N PRO A 246 -23.90 -8.05 -3.92
CA PRO A 246 -23.19 -9.11 -4.66
C PRO A 246 -22.06 -8.52 -5.51
N ALA A 247 -20.89 -9.12 -5.44
CA ALA A 247 -19.72 -8.72 -6.24
C ALA A 247 -20.04 -8.84 -7.74
N ASP A 248 -19.32 -8.08 -8.56
CA ASP A 248 -19.39 -8.11 -10.03
C ASP A 248 -17.98 -8.11 -10.62
N GLN A 249 -17.88 -8.28 -11.91
CA GLN A 249 -16.58 -8.29 -12.59
C GLN A 249 -16.63 -7.62 -13.96
N ILE A 250 -15.52 -6.98 -14.32
CA ILE A 250 -15.28 -6.51 -15.67
C ILE A 250 -14.12 -7.35 -16.24
N VAL A 251 -14.34 -7.97 -17.38
CA VAL A 251 -13.32 -8.80 -18.05
C VAL A 251 -12.88 -8.07 -19.32
N SER A 252 -11.55 -7.97 -19.53
CA SER A 252 -11.03 -7.52 -20.82
C SER A 252 -11.29 -8.59 -21.87
N SER A 253 -11.73 -8.18 -23.05
CA SER A 253 -11.91 -9.07 -24.19
C SER A 253 -10.59 -9.49 -24.85
N ASP A 254 -9.50 -8.85 -24.53
CA ASP A 254 -8.18 -9.17 -25.06
C ASP A 254 -7.66 -10.46 -24.44
N THR A 255 -7.64 -11.50 -25.27
CA THR A 255 -7.17 -12.84 -24.89
C THR A 255 -5.66 -13.02 -25.01
N ALA A 256 -4.93 -12.02 -25.46
CA ALA A 256 -3.47 -12.08 -25.50
C ALA A 256 -2.94 -12.09 -24.06
N ALA A 257 -2.57 -13.27 -23.57
CA ALA A 257 -1.73 -13.39 -22.41
C ALA A 257 -0.38 -12.79 -22.80
N ASP A 258 -0.16 -11.51 -22.51
CA ASP A 258 1.19 -10.97 -22.51
C ASP A 258 1.94 -11.71 -21.43
N VAL A 259 2.83 -12.60 -21.85
CA VAL A 259 3.73 -13.26 -20.94
C VAL A 259 4.71 -12.21 -20.48
N GLU A 260 4.48 -11.70 -19.29
CA GLU A 260 5.35 -10.73 -18.66
C GLU A 260 6.77 -11.30 -18.59
N LEU A 261 7.73 -10.61 -19.16
CA LEU A 261 9.13 -10.94 -19.03
C LEU A 261 9.56 -10.69 -17.58
N GLY A 262 9.95 -11.74 -16.87
CA GLY A 262 10.27 -11.57 -15.47
C GLY A 262 10.82 -12.80 -14.78
N ILE A 263 11.11 -12.64 -13.51
CA ILE A 263 11.54 -13.72 -12.62
C ILE A 263 10.38 -14.07 -11.71
N ALA A 264 10.01 -15.33 -11.68
CA ALA A 264 9.01 -15.86 -10.77
C ALA A 264 9.59 -16.94 -9.87
N THR A 265 9.01 -17.11 -8.69
CA THR A 265 9.34 -18.22 -7.81
C THR A 265 8.12 -19.09 -7.63
N GLN A 266 8.33 -20.39 -7.67
CA GLN A 266 7.31 -21.37 -7.28
C GLN A 266 7.88 -22.39 -6.30
N VAL A 267 7.00 -23.02 -5.54
CA VAL A 267 7.37 -24.12 -4.64
C VAL A 267 6.91 -25.41 -5.29
N ASP A 268 7.83 -26.34 -5.53
CA ASP A 268 7.50 -27.65 -6.05
C ASP A 268 6.79 -28.54 -5.01
N ASP A 269 6.24 -29.69 -5.44
CA ASP A 269 5.58 -30.65 -4.55
C ASP A 269 6.48 -31.19 -3.43
N ARG A 270 7.79 -31.02 -3.55
CA ARG A 270 8.80 -31.37 -2.54
C ARG A 270 9.17 -30.20 -1.65
N LYS A 271 8.42 -29.11 -1.69
CA LYS A 271 8.65 -27.85 -0.95
C LYS A 271 10.01 -27.20 -1.24
N ARG A 272 10.56 -27.40 -2.43
CA ARG A 272 11.76 -26.67 -2.88
C ARG A 272 11.33 -25.44 -3.65
N THR A 273 11.98 -24.33 -3.39
CA THR A 273 11.77 -23.10 -4.15
C THR A 273 12.50 -23.19 -5.49
N GLU A 274 11.78 -23.05 -6.56
CA GLU A 274 12.30 -22.95 -7.92
C GLU A 274 12.21 -21.51 -8.40
N VAL A 275 13.27 -21.02 -9.02
CA VAL A 275 13.31 -19.72 -9.67
C VAL A 275 13.09 -19.92 -11.16
N LEU A 276 12.05 -19.31 -11.70
CA LEU A 276 11.64 -19.41 -13.10
C LEU A 276 11.90 -18.08 -13.80
N LEU A 277 12.50 -18.15 -14.99
CA LEU A 277 12.52 -17.02 -15.91
C LEU A 277 11.28 -17.14 -16.81
N ARG A 278 10.39 -16.16 -16.74
CA ARG A 278 9.26 -16.03 -17.67
C ARG A 278 9.73 -15.22 -18.88
N VAL A 279 9.39 -15.74 -20.07
CA VAL A 279 9.74 -15.11 -21.36
C VAL A 279 8.53 -15.12 -22.26
N GLY A 280 8.37 -14.08 -23.09
CA GLY A 280 7.24 -13.89 -23.99
C GLY A 280 7.17 -14.82 -25.18
N GLY A 281 7.85 -15.97 -25.16
CA GLY A 281 7.89 -16.90 -26.29
C GLY A 281 8.45 -18.27 -25.91
N THR A 282 8.49 -19.18 -26.87
CA THR A 282 9.09 -20.50 -26.69
C THR A 282 10.61 -20.41 -26.88
N ILE A 283 11.36 -20.68 -25.82
CA ILE A 283 12.82 -20.81 -25.90
C ILE A 283 13.14 -22.30 -26.08
N SER A 284 13.95 -22.62 -27.09
CA SER A 284 14.54 -23.93 -27.27
C SER A 284 16.03 -23.87 -26.89
N PHE A 285 16.43 -24.57 -25.84
CA PHE A 285 17.83 -24.72 -25.47
C PHE A 285 18.09 -26.16 -25.01
N GLU A 286 19.25 -26.68 -25.34
CA GLU A 286 19.64 -28.05 -24.93
C GLU A 286 20.04 -28.09 -23.45
N LYS A 287 20.61 -27.01 -22.92
CA LYS A 287 21.04 -26.89 -21.54
C LYS A 287 21.18 -25.41 -21.16
N ALA A 288 20.66 -25.06 -19.98
CA ALA A 288 20.91 -23.74 -19.38
C ALA A 288 22.35 -23.72 -18.82
N ASP A 289 23.17 -22.79 -19.29
CA ASP A 289 24.50 -22.54 -18.74
C ASP A 289 24.42 -21.40 -17.72
N THR A 290 25.24 -21.54 -16.66
CA THR A 290 25.42 -20.48 -15.66
C THR A 290 26.81 -19.89 -15.82
N ALA A 291 26.89 -18.66 -16.27
CA ALA A 291 28.14 -17.91 -16.36
C ALA A 291 28.21 -16.89 -15.21
N ALA A 292 29.36 -16.79 -14.54
CA ALA A 292 29.62 -15.72 -13.59
C ALA A 292 29.86 -14.43 -14.38
N SER A 293 28.96 -13.45 -14.25
CA SER A 293 29.15 -12.11 -14.80
C SER A 293 30.15 -11.31 -13.98
N ARG A 294 30.86 -10.40 -14.62
CA ARG A 294 31.71 -9.43 -13.95
C ARG A 294 30.93 -8.14 -13.75
N LEU A 295 30.70 -7.78 -12.47
CA LEU A 295 30.12 -6.48 -12.13
C LEU A 295 31.19 -5.38 -12.31
N VAL A 296 30.86 -4.37 -13.09
CA VAL A 296 31.64 -3.13 -13.22
C VAL A 296 30.81 -2.00 -12.63
N THR A 297 31.15 -1.60 -11.43
CA THR A 297 30.60 -0.38 -10.84
C THR A 297 31.30 0.81 -11.47
N GLY A 298 30.55 1.64 -12.20
CA GLY A 298 31.05 2.92 -12.68
C GLY A 298 31.32 3.86 -11.49
N THR A 299 32.14 4.87 -11.71
CA THR A 299 32.38 5.91 -10.73
C THR A 299 31.11 6.72 -10.49
N SER A 300 30.56 6.62 -9.28
CA SER A 300 29.58 7.49 -8.61
C SER A 300 28.52 8.17 -9.49
N LYS A 301 27.57 7.41 -9.99
CA LYS A 301 26.29 7.93 -10.49
C LYS A 301 25.19 7.77 -9.40
N THR A 302 25.54 8.04 -8.15
CA THR A 302 24.62 7.94 -7.02
C THR A 302 23.88 9.26 -6.88
N ALA A 303 22.56 9.21 -6.98
CA ALA A 303 21.67 10.30 -6.59
C ALA A 303 21.08 9.98 -5.23
N VAL A 304 21.27 10.86 -4.27
CA VAL A 304 20.64 10.75 -2.95
C VAL A 304 19.28 11.43 -3.02
N ILE A 305 18.23 10.68 -2.76
CA ILE A 305 16.87 11.16 -2.67
C ILE A 305 16.57 11.39 -1.19
N PRO A 306 16.44 12.65 -0.75
CA PRO A 306 16.14 12.93 0.64
C PRO A 306 14.75 12.38 0.99
N MET A 307 14.61 11.83 2.19
CA MET A 307 13.29 11.49 2.73
C MET A 307 12.46 12.77 2.80
N ASN A 308 11.26 12.74 2.23
CA ASN A 308 10.34 13.86 2.35
C ASN A 308 9.90 13.95 3.83
N PRO A 309 10.17 15.05 4.56
CA PRO A 309 9.76 15.18 5.95
C PRO A 309 8.23 15.20 6.11
N ASP A 310 7.48 15.48 5.03
CA ASP A 310 6.02 15.43 5.01
C ASP A 310 5.48 14.04 4.62
N MET A 311 6.33 13.00 4.56
CA MET A 311 5.89 11.65 4.31
C MET A 311 4.96 11.19 5.44
N GLN A 312 3.72 10.91 5.08
CA GLN A 312 2.75 10.32 6.00
C GLN A 312 3.26 8.97 6.51
N GLU A 313 3.06 8.71 7.78
CA GLU A 313 3.31 7.40 8.36
C GLU A 313 2.46 6.34 7.62
N LEU A 314 3.06 5.20 7.32
CA LEU A 314 2.40 4.10 6.64
C LEU A 314 2.29 2.89 7.58
N TYR A 315 1.18 2.17 7.40
CA TYR A 315 0.87 0.94 8.10
C TYR A 315 0.85 -0.22 7.10
N TYR A 316 1.67 -1.21 7.33
CA TYR A 316 1.89 -2.34 6.43
C TYR A 316 1.14 -3.56 6.92
N VAL A 317 0.36 -4.16 6.03
CA VAL A 317 -0.38 -5.39 6.31
C VAL A 317 0.35 -6.59 5.73
N TYR A 318 0.81 -7.47 6.60
CA TYR A 318 1.43 -8.73 6.20
C TYR A 318 0.48 -9.90 6.43
N ALA A 319 0.30 -10.73 5.41
CA ALA A 319 -0.49 -11.97 5.49
C ALA A 319 0.08 -13.00 4.51
N SER A 320 -0.10 -14.28 4.81
CA SER A 320 0.31 -15.38 3.93
C SER A 320 1.80 -15.35 3.56
N GLY A 321 2.64 -14.78 4.43
CA GLY A 321 4.10 -14.73 4.24
C GLY A 321 4.60 -13.60 3.35
N GLY A 322 3.80 -12.57 3.08
CA GLY A 322 4.19 -11.42 2.28
C GLY A 322 3.41 -10.16 2.62
N LEU A 323 3.89 -9.02 2.11
CA LEU A 323 3.18 -7.75 2.17
C LEU A 323 1.93 -7.85 1.29
N THR A 324 0.78 -7.51 1.87
CA THR A 324 -0.53 -7.64 1.21
C THR A 324 -1.11 -6.28 0.85
N ALA A 325 -0.89 -5.27 1.71
CA ALA A 325 -1.41 -3.93 1.50
C ALA A 325 -0.65 -2.90 2.35
N MET A 326 -0.75 -1.62 1.98
CA MET A 326 -0.28 -0.49 2.76
C MET A 326 -1.39 0.53 2.91
N TYR A 327 -1.45 1.16 4.08
CA TYR A 327 -2.44 2.19 4.38
C TYR A 327 -1.81 3.38 5.09
N THR A 328 -2.38 4.55 4.88
CA THR A 328 -2.03 5.77 5.61
C THR A 328 -2.64 5.79 7.01
N TYR A 329 -3.76 5.08 7.18
CA TYR A 329 -4.51 5.06 8.44
C TYR A 329 -4.44 3.68 9.10
N PRO A 330 -4.18 3.61 10.42
CA PRO A 330 -4.03 2.34 11.14
C PRO A 330 -5.31 1.51 11.19
N ASN A 331 -6.46 2.15 11.27
CA ASN A 331 -7.76 1.48 11.28
C ASN A 331 -8.05 0.75 9.96
N ASP A 332 -7.76 1.36 8.80
CA ASP A 332 -7.89 0.70 7.49
C ASP A 332 -6.98 -0.52 7.39
N ALA A 333 -5.74 -0.37 7.88
CA ALA A 333 -4.79 -1.48 7.95
C ALA A 333 -5.28 -2.62 8.86
N ILE A 334 -5.86 -2.31 10.04
CA ILE A 334 -6.37 -3.29 10.99
C ILE A 334 -7.54 -4.07 10.39
N VAL A 335 -8.54 -3.39 9.85
CA VAL A 335 -9.70 -4.03 9.19
C VAL A 335 -9.25 -4.93 8.04
N LYS A 336 -8.27 -4.47 7.25
CA LYS A 336 -7.70 -5.30 6.19
C LYS A 336 -6.99 -6.52 6.77
N ALA A 337 -6.13 -6.33 7.76
CA ALA A 337 -5.37 -7.41 8.40
C ALA A 337 -6.31 -8.46 9.01
N ASP A 338 -7.40 -8.06 9.66
CA ASP A 338 -8.39 -9.01 10.18
C ASP A 338 -9.01 -9.84 9.05
N SER A 339 -9.39 -9.22 7.96
CA SER A 339 -10.02 -9.89 6.80
C SER A 339 -9.10 -10.91 6.11
N VAL A 340 -7.78 -10.72 6.17
CA VAL A 340 -6.79 -11.60 5.50
C VAL A 340 -5.97 -12.46 6.46
N PHE A 341 -6.33 -12.50 7.75
CA PHE A 341 -5.61 -13.24 8.81
C PHE A 341 -4.17 -12.76 9.00
N GLY A 342 -3.97 -11.45 8.93
CA GLY A 342 -2.67 -10.79 8.91
C GLY A 342 -2.30 -10.08 10.19
N VAL A 343 -1.24 -9.29 10.07
CA VAL A 343 -0.70 -8.39 11.10
C VAL A 343 -0.48 -7.01 10.51
N VAL A 344 -0.49 -5.99 11.36
CA VAL A 344 -0.17 -4.60 11.00
C VAL A 344 1.12 -4.19 11.69
N ILE A 345 2.08 -3.67 10.94
CA ILE A 345 3.28 -3.03 11.47
C ILE A 345 3.38 -1.58 10.97
N ASN A 346 4.08 -0.73 11.71
CA ASN A 346 4.38 0.64 11.29
C ASN A 346 5.72 0.75 10.54
N GLN A 347 6.12 1.94 10.16
CA GLN A 347 7.40 2.20 9.48
C GLN A 347 8.63 1.84 10.34
N SER A 348 8.51 1.90 11.66
CA SER A 348 9.55 1.49 12.60
C SER A 348 9.61 -0.03 12.81
N GLN A 349 8.76 -0.79 12.11
CA GLN A 349 8.60 -2.24 12.25
C GLN A 349 8.01 -2.69 13.60
N ASP A 350 7.37 -1.78 14.33
CA ASP A 350 6.65 -2.14 15.55
C ASP A 350 5.29 -2.76 15.20
N TYR A 351 4.89 -3.76 15.97
CA TYR A 351 3.54 -4.33 15.83
C TYR A 351 2.49 -3.33 16.31
N VAL A 352 1.63 -2.91 15.39
CA VAL A 352 0.47 -2.06 15.66
C VAL A 352 -0.71 -2.92 16.08
N TRP A 353 -0.92 -4.04 15.36
CA TRP A 353 -2.02 -4.96 15.62
C TRP A 353 -1.69 -6.36 15.09
N VAL A 354 -2.09 -7.39 15.83
CA VAL A 354 -1.90 -8.79 15.45
C VAL A 354 -3.20 -9.54 15.63
N ARG A 355 -3.69 -10.19 14.58
CA ARG A 355 -4.91 -10.96 14.63
C ARG A 355 -4.82 -12.10 15.63
N GLY A 356 -5.81 -12.14 16.55
CA GLY A 356 -5.91 -13.20 17.55
C GLY A 356 -4.92 -13.12 18.72
N ASP A 357 -4.05 -12.12 18.77
CA ASP A 357 -3.15 -11.89 19.89
C ASP A 357 -3.86 -11.11 21.01
N LYS A 358 -4.78 -11.81 21.70
CA LYS A 358 -5.55 -11.30 22.82
C LYS A 358 -5.60 -12.34 23.93
N VAL A 359 -5.51 -11.90 25.18
CA VAL A 359 -5.72 -12.75 26.34
C VAL A 359 -7.23 -12.94 26.60
N ASP A 360 -7.61 -14.01 27.29
CA ASP A 360 -9.04 -14.32 27.56
C ASP A 360 -9.70 -13.31 28.52
N GLN A 361 -8.92 -12.68 29.38
CA GLN A 361 -9.37 -11.69 30.35
C GLN A 361 -8.26 -10.71 30.69
N VAL A 362 -8.60 -9.44 30.78
CA VAL A 362 -7.68 -8.39 31.22
C VAL A 362 -8.42 -7.28 31.93
N GLU A 363 -7.78 -6.69 32.94
CA GLU A 363 -8.18 -5.46 33.60
C GLU A 363 -6.95 -4.55 33.72
N ILE A 364 -7.05 -3.33 33.20
CA ILE A 364 -5.98 -2.34 33.27
C ILE A 364 -6.10 -1.61 34.61
N PRO A 365 -5.10 -1.73 35.50
CA PRO A 365 -5.16 -1.04 36.77
C PRO A 365 -5.25 0.47 36.60
N MET A 366 -6.10 1.14 37.37
CA MET A 366 -6.37 2.58 37.29
C MET A 366 -5.10 3.44 37.25
N LYS A 367 -4.08 3.07 38.05
CA LYS A 367 -2.76 3.78 38.05
C LYS A 367 -1.99 3.72 36.77
N LYS A 368 -2.33 2.80 35.85
CA LYS A 368 -1.71 2.66 34.53
C LYS A 368 -2.46 3.40 33.43
N ILE A 369 -3.66 3.91 33.71
CA ILE A 369 -4.47 4.65 32.74
C ILE A 369 -3.98 6.10 32.74
N PRO A 370 -3.47 6.63 31.62
CA PRO A 370 -3.04 8.02 31.53
C PRO A 370 -4.18 8.99 31.86
N GLU A 371 -3.86 10.13 32.50
CA GLU A 371 -4.85 11.12 32.89
C GLU A 371 -5.60 11.69 31.69
N ALA A 372 -4.91 11.92 30.57
CA ALA A 372 -5.52 12.36 29.32
C ALA A 372 -6.59 11.37 28.80
N VAL A 373 -6.39 10.06 28.99
CA VAL A 373 -7.39 9.03 28.67
C VAL A 373 -8.54 9.10 29.66
N ARG A 374 -8.26 9.21 30.96
CA ARG A 374 -9.29 9.30 32.01
C ARG A 374 -10.20 10.52 31.87
N SER A 375 -9.68 11.61 31.29
CA SER A 375 -10.50 12.80 31.01
C SER A 375 -11.52 12.58 29.90
N GLY A 376 -11.35 11.52 29.09
CA GLY A 376 -12.24 11.19 27.98
C GLY A 376 -12.19 12.19 26.83
N THR A 377 -11.07 12.93 26.69
CA THR A 377 -10.91 13.78 25.49
C THR A 377 -10.81 12.92 24.23
N THR A 378 -11.47 13.35 23.16
CA THR A 378 -11.41 12.73 21.82
C THR A 378 -10.59 13.57 20.86
N ASP A 379 -10.00 14.67 21.32
CA ASP A 379 -9.07 15.48 20.55
C ASP A 379 -7.72 14.75 20.49
N VAL A 380 -7.38 14.21 19.31
CA VAL A 380 -6.16 13.43 19.08
C VAL A 380 -4.90 14.21 19.46
N SER A 381 -4.84 15.51 19.14
CA SER A 381 -3.66 16.33 19.44
C SER A 381 -3.48 16.52 20.96
N GLN A 382 -4.57 16.75 21.69
CA GLN A 382 -4.52 16.87 23.14
C GLN A 382 -4.20 15.52 23.82
N LEU A 383 -4.75 14.41 23.30
CA LEU A 383 -4.40 13.08 23.75
C LEU A 383 -2.91 12.79 23.57
N GLN A 384 -2.39 13.06 22.39
CA GLN A 384 -0.97 12.82 22.07
C GLN A 384 -0.03 13.62 22.98
N ILE A 385 -0.33 14.88 23.20
CA ILE A 385 0.42 15.74 24.16
C ILE A 385 0.32 15.20 25.58
N GLY A 386 -0.89 14.80 26.01
CA GLY A 386 -1.15 14.33 27.38
C GLY A 386 -0.58 12.96 27.69
N ILE A 387 -0.47 12.08 26.69
CA ILE A 387 0.06 10.73 26.83
C ILE A 387 1.56 10.68 26.55
N GLY A 388 2.08 11.54 25.65
CA GLY A 388 3.47 11.53 25.18
C GLY A 388 3.80 10.32 24.31
N LYS A 389 2.79 9.72 23.66
CA LYS A 389 2.88 8.57 22.77
C LYS A 389 2.02 8.82 21.54
N GLN A 390 2.30 8.09 20.49
CA GLN A 390 1.52 8.17 19.26
C GLN A 390 0.08 7.70 19.49
N VAL A 391 -0.88 8.58 19.29
CA VAL A 391 -2.31 8.27 19.35
C VAL A 391 -2.76 7.71 18.01
N VAL A 392 -3.55 6.65 18.05
CA VAL A 392 -4.16 6.02 16.88
C VAL A 392 -5.66 6.18 16.90
N ASP A 393 -6.21 6.63 15.79
CA ASP A 393 -7.62 6.59 15.51
C ASP A 393 -8.00 5.19 15.02
N LEU A 394 -8.92 4.55 15.72
CA LEU A 394 -9.40 3.19 15.46
C LEU A 394 -10.87 3.21 15.02
N SER A 395 -11.36 4.37 14.59
CA SER A 395 -12.75 4.53 14.17
C SER A 395 -13.07 3.62 13.00
N GLY A 396 -14.21 2.92 13.07
CA GLY A 396 -14.64 1.92 12.10
C GLY A 396 -14.11 0.51 12.35
N CYS A 397 -13.14 0.31 13.24
CA CYS A 397 -12.80 -1.02 13.75
C CYS A 397 -13.97 -1.60 14.57
N THR A 398 -14.09 -2.90 14.59
CA THR A 398 -15.04 -3.59 15.46
C THR A 398 -14.58 -3.56 16.93
N LEU A 399 -15.49 -3.82 17.87
CA LEU A 399 -15.10 -3.98 19.28
C LEU A 399 -14.04 -5.08 19.43
N ASP A 400 -14.15 -6.19 18.71
CA ASP A 400 -13.19 -7.29 18.80
C ASP A 400 -11.78 -6.87 18.39
N GLU A 401 -11.65 -6.06 17.33
CA GLU A 401 -10.37 -5.54 16.87
C GLU A 401 -9.74 -4.58 17.87
N VAL A 402 -10.51 -3.69 18.50
CA VAL A 402 -9.97 -2.72 19.46
C VAL A 402 -9.63 -3.32 20.82
N LEU A 403 -10.24 -4.46 21.18
CA LEU A 403 -9.87 -5.20 22.39
C LEU A 403 -8.42 -5.74 22.36
N TYR A 404 -7.79 -5.82 21.21
CA TYR A 404 -6.35 -6.04 21.10
C TYR A 404 -5.55 -5.01 21.91
N PHE A 405 -5.89 -3.72 21.80
CA PHE A 405 -5.21 -2.66 22.54
C PHE A 405 -5.40 -2.81 24.05
N VAL A 406 -6.62 -3.12 24.46
CA VAL A 406 -6.93 -3.37 25.89
C VAL A 406 -6.17 -4.58 26.42
N SER A 407 -6.06 -5.66 25.62
CA SER A 407 -5.26 -6.85 25.93
C SER A 407 -3.80 -6.54 26.19
N HIS A 408 -3.26 -5.54 25.50
CA HIS A 408 -1.88 -5.07 25.63
C HIS A 408 -1.72 -3.91 26.65
N GLY A 409 -2.70 -3.73 27.53
CA GLY A 409 -2.64 -2.73 28.60
C GLY A 409 -2.85 -1.28 28.15
N ARG A 410 -3.40 -1.08 26.96
CA ARG A 410 -3.70 0.24 26.39
C ARG A 410 -5.22 0.46 26.39
N PRO A 411 -5.75 1.34 27.26
CA PRO A 411 -7.17 1.61 27.32
C PRO A 411 -7.67 2.24 26.02
N VAL A 412 -8.93 1.99 25.69
CA VAL A 412 -9.57 2.51 24.49
C VAL A 412 -10.65 3.52 24.87
N ILE A 413 -10.59 4.72 24.31
CA ILE A 413 -11.65 5.72 24.40
C ILE A 413 -12.68 5.38 23.33
N ALA A 414 -13.93 5.25 23.71
CA ALA A 414 -15.03 4.90 22.82
C ALA A 414 -16.14 5.96 22.90
N GLN A 415 -16.64 6.41 21.76
CA GLN A 415 -17.76 7.33 21.69
C GLN A 415 -19.08 6.56 21.66
N THR A 416 -20.09 7.06 22.35
CA THR A 416 -21.46 6.54 22.32
C THR A 416 -22.46 7.70 22.15
N ALA A 417 -23.72 7.39 21.89
CA ALA A 417 -24.79 8.38 21.83
C ALA A 417 -24.98 9.16 23.15
N GLU A 418 -24.62 8.55 24.29
CA GLU A 418 -24.74 9.12 25.64
C GLU A 418 -23.48 9.86 26.12
N GLY A 419 -22.41 9.85 25.30
CA GLY A 419 -21.12 10.43 25.63
C GLY A 419 -19.97 9.44 25.52
N VAL A 420 -18.83 9.78 26.11
CA VAL A 420 -17.61 8.98 26.02
C VAL A 420 -17.59 7.89 27.08
N LYS A 421 -17.14 6.70 26.71
CA LYS A 421 -16.77 5.60 27.60
C LYS A 421 -15.29 5.25 27.40
N ILE A 422 -14.68 4.68 28.44
CA ILE A 422 -13.30 4.19 28.37
C ILE A 422 -13.32 2.70 28.64
N ILE A 423 -12.84 1.90 27.70
CA ILE A 423 -12.72 0.45 27.83
C ILE A 423 -11.42 0.18 28.57
N VAL A 424 -11.51 -0.32 29.80
CA VAL A 424 -10.36 -0.56 30.69
C VAL A 424 -10.10 -2.03 30.94
N GLY A 425 -10.93 -2.91 30.39
CA GLY A 425 -10.79 -4.34 30.53
C GLY A 425 -11.92 -5.10 29.83
N TYR A 426 -11.77 -6.40 29.81
CA TYR A 426 -12.80 -7.33 29.32
C TYR A 426 -12.59 -8.74 29.86
N ASP A 427 -13.63 -9.55 29.81
CA ASP A 427 -13.60 -11.00 29.93
C ASP A 427 -14.41 -11.63 28.77
N LYS A 428 -14.61 -12.92 28.82
CA LYS A 428 -15.36 -13.66 27.80
C LYS A 428 -16.80 -13.14 27.58
N TYR A 429 -17.41 -12.52 28.56
CA TYR A 429 -18.83 -12.16 28.55
C TYR A 429 -19.08 -10.66 28.64
N ASN A 430 -18.10 -9.89 29.13
CA ASN A 430 -18.28 -8.48 29.45
C ASN A 430 -17.10 -7.63 29.00
N THR A 431 -17.36 -6.36 28.72
CA THR A 431 -16.38 -5.27 28.73
C THR A 431 -16.44 -4.54 30.09
N TYR A 432 -15.35 -3.94 30.49
CA TYR A 432 -15.24 -3.12 31.70
C TYR A 432 -15.17 -1.65 31.25
N LEU A 433 -16.31 -0.95 31.45
CA LEU A 433 -16.51 0.41 30.97
C LEU A 433 -16.44 1.41 32.12
N MET A 434 -15.65 2.48 31.91
CA MET A 434 -15.49 3.58 32.83
C MET A 434 -16.00 4.87 32.18
N ASN A 435 -16.69 5.74 32.94
CA ASN A 435 -16.99 7.09 32.47
C ASN A 435 -15.75 8.00 32.67
N PRO A 436 -15.60 9.06 31.87
CA PRO A 436 -14.59 10.08 32.11
C PRO A 436 -14.65 10.65 33.51
N GLY A 437 -13.52 10.69 34.22
CA GLY A 437 -13.40 11.20 35.57
C GLY A 437 -13.82 10.24 36.71
N ASP A 438 -14.42 9.09 36.39
CA ASP A 438 -14.75 8.08 37.40
C ASP A 438 -13.49 7.36 37.91
N ALA A 439 -13.57 6.86 39.14
CA ALA A 439 -12.53 6.04 39.76
C ALA A 439 -12.82 4.53 39.64
N GLU A 440 -14.02 4.17 39.22
CA GLU A 440 -14.51 2.80 39.12
C GLU A 440 -15.11 2.54 37.75
N TRP A 441 -15.11 1.29 37.33
CA TRP A 441 -15.70 0.81 36.10
C TRP A 441 -16.87 -0.15 36.40
N THR A 442 -17.71 -0.35 35.37
CA THR A 442 -18.87 -1.25 35.46
C THR A 442 -18.77 -2.33 34.40
N TYR A 443 -19.31 -3.51 34.68
CA TYR A 443 -19.47 -4.57 33.68
C TYR A 443 -20.60 -4.22 32.72
N PHE A 444 -20.34 -4.45 31.44
CA PHE A 444 -21.33 -4.31 30.37
C PHE A 444 -21.24 -5.53 29.44
N GLY A 445 -22.37 -6.14 29.08
CA GLY A 445 -22.37 -7.35 28.27
C GLY A 445 -21.58 -7.18 26.97
N MET A 446 -20.83 -8.19 26.55
CA MET A 446 -19.98 -8.10 25.34
C MET A 446 -20.83 -7.75 24.11
N GLN A 447 -21.98 -8.41 23.92
CA GLN A 447 -22.89 -8.12 22.81
C GLN A 447 -23.51 -6.74 22.92
N ASP A 448 -23.94 -6.36 24.11
CA ASP A 448 -24.54 -5.04 24.38
C ASP A 448 -23.51 -3.92 24.09
N SER A 449 -22.24 -4.16 24.43
CA SER A 449 -21.15 -3.23 24.10
C SER A 449 -20.90 -3.13 22.60
N THR A 450 -20.93 -4.26 21.89
CA THR A 450 -20.81 -4.29 20.44
C THR A 450 -21.91 -3.45 19.78
N ASP A 451 -23.17 -3.66 20.21
CA ASP A 451 -24.32 -2.93 19.68
C ASP A 451 -24.27 -1.44 20.05
N LEU A 452 -23.84 -1.11 21.29
CA LEU A 452 -23.71 0.26 21.78
C LEU A 452 -22.70 1.06 20.94
N PHE A 453 -21.53 0.49 20.68
CA PHE A 453 -20.49 1.18 19.91
C PHE A 453 -20.80 1.21 18.43
N ALA A 454 -21.36 0.14 17.87
CA ALA A 454 -21.80 0.11 16.47
C ALA A 454 -22.87 1.15 16.18
N ALA A 455 -23.84 1.35 17.10
CA ALA A 455 -24.87 2.38 16.96
C ALA A 455 -24.29 3.82 16.94
N ALA A 456 -23.09 4.02 17.51
CA ALA A 456 -22.38 5.29 17.49
C ALA A 456 -21.34 5.39 16.34
N GLY A 457 -21.28 4.41 15.45
CA GLY A 457 -20.38 4.39 14.30
C GLY A 457 -18.99 3.84 14.61
N ASN A 458 -18.81 3.10 15.72
CA ASN A 458 -17.53 2.51 16.12
C ASN A 458 -16.38 3.53 16.17
N ILE A 459 -16.56 4.61 16.90
CA ILE A 459 -15.55 5.66 17.04
C ILE A 459 -14.66 5.35 18.25
N PHE A 460 -13.39 5.01 18.02
CA PHE A 460 -12.44 4.59 19.03
C PHE A 460 -11.08 5.27 18.89
N TYR A 461 -10.41 5.49 20.03
CA TYR A 461 -9.05 6.02 20.09
C TYR A 461 -8.21 5.24 21.09
N SER A 462 -6.96 4.99 20.76
CA SER A 462 -5.97 4.41 21.67
C SER A 462 -4.57 4.97 21.32
N TYR A 463 -3.51 4.33 21.77
CA TYR A 463 -2.14 4.77 21.49
C TYR A 463 -1.21 3.57 21.30
N LEU A 464 -0.07 3.82 20.63
CA LEU A 464 1.03 2.86 20.51
C LEU A 464 2.06 3.10 21.61
N ASP A 465 2.93 2.10 21.87
CA ASP A 465 3.99 2.23 22.88
C ASP A 465 5.20 2.99 22.34
N SER A 466 5.30 3.21 21.03
CA SER A 466 6.29 4.08 20.40
C SER A 466 6.11 5.53 20.84
N ALA A 467 7.23 6.27 20.90
CA ALA A 467 7.18 7.71 21.14
C ALA A 467 6.48 8.42 19.99
N ALA A 468 5.79 9.51 20.32
CA ALA A 468 5.12 10.37 19.34
C ALA A 468 6.14 11.19 18.53
#